data_5924b68017b6bb9ccf8f9cd291eda1b6
#
_entry.id   5924b68017b6bb9ccf8f9cd291eda1b6
#
_cell.length_a   1.000
_cell.length_b   1.000
_cell.length_c   1.000
_cell.angle_alpha   90.00
_cell.angle_beta   90.00
_cell.angle_gamma   90.00
#
_symmetry.space_group_name_H-M   'P 1'
#
loop_
_entity.id
_entity.type
_entity.pdbx_description
1 polymer ?
#
loop_
_entity_poly.entity_id
_entity_poly.type
_entity_poly.pdbx_seq_one_letter_code
_entity_poly.pdbx_strand_id
1 'polypeptide(L)'
;MNEDKRYQVALSLIPGIGPVLAKQLINHFETPQNIFKATKGKLTKVNGLGKKLADLISGEEQLLAKADKVLEASEKLGIQTHYYKEDSYSQRLKSILDAPIVLYTKGNVELNTERTLGIVGTRKATKYGLHQTEDIVSSSQSSKPIIISGLAYGIDVRSHETAVKLNIPTYGVLACGLDTIYPSAHRSIAQKMLDNGGLI
;
A
#
# COMPACT_ATOMS: atom_id res chain seq x y z
N MET A 1 -6.59 20.93 -1.98
CA MET A 1 -5.84 19.81 -1.34
C MET A 1 -6.44 19.58 0.04
N ASN A 2 -6.76 18.34 0.42
CA ASN A 2 -7.33 18.05 1.76
C ASN A 2 -6.22 18.15 2.80
N GLU A 3 -6.32 19.08 3.75
CA GLU A 3 -5.31 19.34 4.77
C GLU A 3 -5.05 18.11 5.64
N ASP A 4 -6.08 17.34 5.99
CA ASP A 4 -5.93 16.11 6.77
C ASP A 4 -5.05 15.06 6.05
N LYS A 5 -5.28 14.84 4.75
CA LYS A 5 -4.46 13.92 3.95
C LYS A 5 -2.99 14.31 3.92
N ARG A 6 -2.72 15.61 3.88
CA ARG A 6 -1.36 16.15 3.93
C ARG A 6 -0.61 15.70 5.17
N TYR A 7 -1.22 15.82 6.35
CA TYR A 7 -0.61 15.39 7.61
C TYR A 7 -0.54 13.86 7.75
N GLN A 8 -1.53 13.13 7.22
CA GLN A 8 -1.53 11.66 7.20
C GLN A 8 -0.33 11.12 6.39
N VAL A 9 -0.12 11.66 5.19
CA VAL A 9 1.02 11.31 4.34
C VAL A 9 2.33 11.77 4.97
N ALA A 10 2.42 12.99 5.49
CA ALA A 10 3.62 13.50 6.15
C ALA A 10 4.08 12.58 7.29
N LEU A 11 3.15 12.11 8.13
CA LEU A 11 3.46 11.19 9.23
C LEU A 11 4.05 9.86 8.71
N SER A 12 3.53 9.33 7.60
CA SER A 12 4.03 8.09 7.01
C SER A 12 5.44 8.23 6.39
N LEU A 13 5.87 9.46 6.10
CA LEU A 13 7.16 9.76 5.48
C LEU A 13 8.29 10.03 6.49
N ILE A 14 8.01 10.03 7.81
CA ILE A 14 9.02 10.34 8.82
C ILE A 14 9.99 9.14 8.97
N PRO A 15 11.29 9.31 8.66
CA PRO A 15 12.26 8.24 8.82
C PRO A 15 12.35 7.78 10.28
N GLY A 16 12.24 6.47 10.50
CA GLY A 16 12.30 5.88 11.84
C GLY A 16 10.96 5.82 12.58
N ILE A 17 9.88 6.35 12.01
CA ILE A 17 8.52 6.15 12.50
C ILE A 17 7.84 5.09 11.63
N GLY A 18 7.88 3.84 12.09
CA GLY A 18 7.14 2.74 11.44
C GLY A 18 5.67 2.74 11.83
N PRO A 19 4.87 1.83 11.21
CA PRO A 19 3.41 1.79 11.41
C PRO A 19 2.99 1.68 12.88
N VAL A 20 3.69 0.88 13.68
CA VAL A 20 3.38 0.69 15.10
C VAL A 20 3.49 2.00 15.88
N LEU A 21 4.63 2.69 15.74
CA LEU A 21 4.85 3.97 16.43
C LEU A 21 3.92 5.06 15.91
N ALA A 22 3.65 5.09 14.59
CA ALA A 22 2.69 6.01 14.00
C ALA A 22 1.28 5.82 14.59
N LYS A 23 0.81 4.57 14.72
CA LYS A 23 -0.49 4.26 15.36
C LYS A 23 -0.52 4.65 16.83
N GLN A 24 0.58 4.43 17.58
CA GLN A 24 0.70 4.88 18.98
C GLN A 24 0.60 6.41 19.10
N LEU A 25 1.30 7.15 18.23
CA LEU A 25 1.21 8.61 18.17
C LEU A 25 -0.21 9.08 17.86
N ILE A 26 -0.87 8.47 16.87
CA ILE A 26 -2.24 8.82 16.51
C ILE A 26 -3.21 8.51 17.65
N ASN A 27 -3.02 7.43 18.38
CA ASN A 27 -3.84 7.11 19.55
C ASN A 27 -3.63 8.08 20.71
N HIS A 28 -2.41 8.60 20.89
CA HIS A 28 -2.09 9.55 21.95
C HIS A 28 -2.52 10.99 21.64
N PHE A 29 -2.39 11.41 20.38
CA PHE A 29 -2.68 12.80 19.94
C PHE A 29 -3.98 12.90 19.13
N GLU A 30 -4.71 11.79 18.91
CA GLU A 30 -5.98 11.67 18.18
C GLU A 30 -5.86 11.86 16.67
N THR A 31 -5.13 12.87 16.20
CA THR A 31 -4.97 13.18 14.78
C THR A 31 -3.51 13.39 14.39
N PRO A 32 -3.13 13.11 13.13
CA PRO A 32 -1.79 13.46 12.64
C PRO A 32 -1.44 14.94 12.79
N GLN A 33 -2.40 15.83 12.56
CA GLN A 33 -2.21 17.27 12.76
C GLN A 33 -1.76 17.62 14.17
N ASN A 34 -2.41 17.02 15.19
CA ASN A 34 -2.08 17.28 16.59
C ASN A 34 -0.67 16.79 16.94
N ILE A 35 -0.19 15.72 16.26
CA ILE A 35 1.18 15.22 16.43
C ILE A 35 2.18 16.30 16.01
N PHE A 36 1.99 16.92 14.83
CA PHE A 36 2.89 17.97 14.33
C PHE A 36 2.80 19.26 15.13
N LYS A 37 1.64 19.61 15.70
CA LYS A 37 1.44 20.77 16.57
C LYS A 37 1.93 20.55 18.01
N ALA A 38 2.28 19.30 18.38
CA ALA A 38 2.70 18.97 19.73
C ALA A 38 4.13 19.50 20.04
N THR A 39 4.33 19.96 21.26
CA THR A 39 5.67 20.35 21.73
C THR A 39 6.58 19.12 21.84
N LYS A 40 7.89 19.31 21.65
CA LYS A 40 8.89 18.24 21.82
C LYS A 40 8.77 17.52 23.16
N GLY A 41 8.48 18.26 24.23
CA GLY A 41 8.28 17.68 25.57
C GLY A 41 7.06 16.77 25.68
N LYS A 42 5.98 17.02 24.91
CA LYS A 42 4.83 16.13 24.82
C LYS A 42 5.15 14.90 23.96
N LEU A 43 5.82 15.10 22.84
CA LEU A 43 6.22 14.04 21.92
C LEU A 43 7.10 12.99 22.62
N THR A 44 8.13 13.43 23.36
CA THR A 44 9.07 12.51 24.05
C THR A 44 8.46 11.72 25.21
N LYS A 45 7.21 12.00 25.62
CA LYS A 45 6.46 11.17 26.59
C LYS A 45 5.88 9.92 25.97
N VAL A 46 5.78 9.86 24.63
CA VAL A 46 5.31 8.65 23.94
C VAL A 46 6.43 7.61 23.92
N ASN A 47 6.12 6.41 24.38
CA ASN A 47 7.09 5.31 24.44
C ASN A 47 7.65 5.02 23.02
N GLY A 48 8.96 4.87 22.92
CA GLY A 48 9.65 4.65 21.64
C GLY A 48 9.98 5.92 20.84
N LEU A 49 9.53 7.11 21.29
CA LEU A 49 9.82 8.38 20.60
C LEU A 49 10.91 9.18 21.32
N GLY A 50 12.14 8.97 20.88
CA GLY A 50 13.30 9.69 21.42
C GLY A 50 13.42 11.13 20.88
N LYS A 51 14.33 11.92 21.48
CA LYS A 51 14.58 13.33 21.10
C LYS A 51 14.78 13.52 19.59
N LYS A 52 15.55 12.64 18.94
CA LYS A 52 15.84 12.71 17.50
C LYS A 52 14.57 12.65 16.65
N LEU A 53 13.63 11.78 16.98
CA LEU A 53 12.34 11.67 16.26
C LEU A 53 11.44 12.88 16.57
N ALA A 54 11.43 13.36 17.82
CA ALA A 54 10.70 14.57 18.18
C ALA A 54 11.21 15.81 17.42
N ASP A 55 12.53 15.91 17.18
CA ASP A 55 13.13 16.98 16.38
C ASP A 55 12.70 16.89 14.91
N LEU A 56 12.63 15.68 14.33
CA LEU A 56 12.15 15.47 12.96
C LEU A 56 10.67 15.88 12.80
N ILE A 57 9.81 15.51 13.75
CA ILE A 57 8.39 15.92 13.74
C ILE A 57 8.27 17.45 13.83
N SER A 58 9.07 18.09 14.68
CA SER A 58 9.03 19.55 14.86
C SER A 58 9.58 20.33 13.65
N GLY A 59 10.29 19.70 12.73
CA GLY A 59 10.69 20.24 11.43
C GLY A 59 9.63 20.05 10.35
N GLU A 60 8.35 20.27 10.67
CA GLU A 60 7.19 19.89 9.86
C GLU A 60 7.19 20.44 8.43
N GLU A 61 7.71 21.65 8.18
CA GLU A 61 7.66 22.29 6.85
C GLU A 61 8.24 21.41 5.74
N GLN A 62 9.39 20.78 5.99
CA GLN A 62 10.03 19.90 4.99
C GLN A 62 9.23 18.62 4.77
N LEU A 63 8.61 18.07 5.82
CA LEU A 63 7.79 16.85 5.72
C LEU A 63 6.48 17.15 5.01
N LEU A 64 5.85 18.28 5.32
CA LEU A 64 4.64 18.73 4.66
C LEU A 64 4.90 19.03 3.17
N ALA A 65 6.01 19.68 2.83
CA ALA A 65 6.39 19.90 1.44
C ALA A 65 6.67 18.60 0.66
N LYS A 66 7.20 17.55 1.34
CA LYS A 66 7.32 16.21 0.74
C LYS A 66 5.96 15.55 0.55
N ALA A 67 5.07 15.67 1.53
CA ALA A 67 3.71 15.14 1.43
C ALA A 67 2.93 15.79 0.29
N ASP A 68 3.06 17.11 0.12
CA ASP A 68 2.46 17.84 -1.01
C ASP A 68 2.92 17.28 -2.36
N LYS A 69 4.22 17.06 -2.53
CA LYS A 69 4.77 16.46 -3.76
C LYS A 69 4.23 15.04 -4.01
N VAL A 70 4.10 14.23 -2.96
CA VAL A 70 3.52 12.88 -3.08
C VAL A 70 2.06 12.96 -3.48
N LEU A 71 1.27 13.83 -2.87
CA LEU A 71 -0.15 14.00 -3.19
C LEU A 71 -0.37 14.53 -4.61
N GLU A 72 0.41 15.55 -5.02
CA GLU A 72 0.36 16.08 -6.39
C GLU A 72 0.73 15.02 -7.44
N ALA A 73 1.79 14.25 -7.18
CA ALA A 73 2.20 13.15 -8.06
C ALA A 73 1.12 12.05 -8.12
N SER A 74 0.52 11.72 -6.96
CA SER A 74 -0.55 10.74 -6.88
C SER A 74 -1.77 11.18 -7.71
N GLU A 75 -2.20 12.43 -7.59
CA GLU A 75 -3.31 12.98 -8.35
C GLU A 75 -3.04 12.93 -9.87
N LYS A 76 -1.87 13.38 -10.30
CA LYS A 76 -1.44 13.34 -11.72
C LYS A 76 -1.41 11.93 -12.31
N LEU A 77 -1.11 10.93 -11.48
CA LEU A 77 -0.98 9.52 -11.90
C LEU A 77 -2.26 8.70 -11.66
N GLY A 78 -3.33 9.31 -11.16
CA GLY A 78 -4.57 8.61 -10.82
C GLY A 78 -4.39 7.62 -9.66
N ILE A 79 -3.48 7.91 -8.72
CA ILE A 79 -3.23 7.10 -7.54
C ILE A 79 -4.09 7.63 -6.40
N GLN A 80 -4.84 6.73 -5.76
CA GLN A 80 -5.66 7.03 -4.59
C GLN A 80 -4.86 6.74 -3.31
N THR A 81 -5.11 7.54 -2.27
CA THR A 81 -4.53 7.34 -0.94
C THR A 81 -5.62 6.95 0.05
N HIS A 82 -5.36 5.90 0.85
CA HIS A 82 -6.29 5.38 1.84
C HIS A 82 -5.64 5.43 3.22
N TYR A 83 -6.22 6.18 4.13
CA TYR A 83 -5.73 6.28 5.50
C TYR A 83 -6.39 5.24 6.39
N TYR A 84 -5.64 4.65 7.33
CA TYR A 84 -6.07 3.49 8.11
C TYR A 84 -7.33 3.70 8.98
N LYS A 85 -7.70 4.94 9.27
CA LYS A 85 -8.96 5.27 9.96
C LYS A 85 -10.15 5.47 9.03
N GLU A 86 -9.93 5.58 7.71
CA GLU A 86 -11.00 5.74 6.72
C GLU A 86 -11.65 4.40 6.39
N ASP A 87 -12.92 4.43 5.96
CA ASP A 87 -13.66 3.23 5.54
C ASP A 87 -13.11 2.62 4.25
N SER A 88 -12.48 3.44 3.41
CA SER A 88 -11.82 3.02 2.19
C SER A 88 -10.56 2.18 2.42
N TYR A 89 -9.99 2.20 3.63
CA TYR A 89 -8.84 1.38 3.98
C TYR A 89 -9.25 -0.08 4.22
N SER A 90 -8.34 -1.02 3.95
CA SER A 90 -8.60 -2.46 4.15
C SER A 90 -8.90 -2.80 5.61
N GLN A 91 -10.13 -3.26 5.88
CA GLN A 91 -10.55 -3.67 7.22
C GLN A 91 -9.74 -4.85 7.73
N ARG A 92 -9.32 -5.76 6.82
CA ARG A 92 -8.45 -6.90 7.19
C ARG A 92 -7.07 -6.45 7.66
N LEU A 93 -6.50 -5.39 7.06
CA LEU A 93 -5.22 -4.84 7.49
C LEU A 93 -5.33 -4.04 8.79
N LYS A 94 -6.49 -3.49 9.15
CA LYS A 94 -6.66 -2.76 10.42
C LYS A 94 -6.33 -3.61 11.65
N SER A 95 -6.55 -4.92 11.59
CA SER A 95 -6.25 -5.85 12.68
C SER A 95 -4.76 -6.20 12.80
N ILE A 96 -3.95 -5.87 11.80
CA ILE A 96 -2.52 -6.16 11.78
C ILE A 96 -1.76 -5.00 12.40
N LEU A 97 -0.95 -5.30 13.44
CA LEU A 97 -0.30 -4.28 14.25
C LEU A 97 0.64 -3.38 13.43
N ASP A 98 1.41 -3.96 12.52
CA ASP A 98 2.41 -3.30 11.68
C ASP A 98 1.91 -2.95 10.28
N ALA A 99 0.59 -3.05 10.01
CA ALA A 99 0.03 -2.58 8.75
C ALA A 99 0.25 -1.07 8.56
N PRO A 100 0.63 -0.63 7.35
CA PRO A 100 0.93 0.77 7.06
C PRO A 100 -0.27 1.68 7.35
N ILE A 101 0.00 2.91 7.81
CA ILE A 101 -1.08 3.88 8.10
C ILE A 101 -1.66 4.53 6.86
N VAL A 102 -0.95 4.48 5.74
CA VAL A 102 -1.41 4.95 4.42
C VAL A 102 -1.12 3.87 3.39
N LEU A 103 -2.12 3.54 2.58
CA LEU A 103 -1.99 2.71 1.39
C LEU A 103 -2.22 3.56 0.14
N TYR A 104 -1.58 3.17 -0.93
CA TYR A 104 -1.73 3.77 -2.25
C TYR A 104 -2.31 2.74 -3.20
N THR A 105 -3.30 3.14 -4.01
CA THR A 105 -3.88 2.25 -5.02
C THR A 105 -3.95 2.93 -6.38
N LYS A 106 -3.80 2.14 -7.44
CA LYS A 106 -3.95 2.61 -8.82
C LYS A 106 -4.76 1.60 -9.62
N GLY A 107 -5.70 2.08 -10.42
CA GLY A 107 -6.64 1.24 -11.17
C GLY A 107 -7.96 1.06 -10.41
N ASN A 108 -8.69 0.00 -10.75
CA ASN A 108 -9.98 -0.33 -10.15
C ASN A 108 -9.77 -1.25 -8.93
N VAL A 109 -9.30 -0.67 -7.81
CA VAL A 109 -8.98 -1.41 -6.58
C VAL A 109 -10.02 -1.14 -5.51
N GLU A 110 -10.69 -2.19 -5.06
CA GLU A 110 -11.58 -2.19 -3.89
C GLU A 110 -10.92 -3.00 -2.76
N LEU A 111 -10.47 -2.33 -1.69
CA LEU A 111 -9.69 -2.95 -0.61
C LEU A 111 -10.51 -3.85 0.32
N ASN A 112 -11.86 -3.74 0.29
CA ASN A 112 -12.76 -4.44 1.22
C ASN A 112 -13.62 -5.52 0.53
N THR A 113 -13.13 -6.08 -0.56
CA THR A 113 -13.80 -7.20 -1.25
C THR A 113 -13.86 -8.45 -0.39
N GLU A 114 -14.96 -9.20 -0.50
CA GLU A 114 -15.18 -10.40 0.31
C GLU A 114 -14.27 -11.57 -0.07
N ARG A 115 -14.03 -11.77 -1.37
CA ARG A 115 -13.31 -12.94 -1.90
C ARG A 115 -11.98 -12.53 -2.48
N THR A 116 -10.91 -12.99 -1.84
CA THR A 116 -9.54 -12.80 -2.33
C THR A 116 -8.77 -14.11 -2.26
N LEU A 117 -7.87 -14.31 -3.21
CA LEU A 117 -6.94 -15.44 -3.24
C LEU A 117 -5.52 -14.91 -3.36
N GLY A 118 -4.74 -15.02 -2.29
CA GLY A 118 -3.32 -14.68 -2.27
C GLY A 118 -2.49 -15.80 -2.89
N ILE A 119 -1.67 -15.47 -3.89
CA ILE A 119 -0.75 -16.42 -4.53
C ILE A 119 0.66 -15.83 -4.45
N VAL A 120 1.57 -16.56 -3.81
CA VAL A 120 2.97 -16.17 -3.68
C VAL A 120 3.87 -17.36 -3.92
N GLY A 121 5.06 -17.13 -4.48
CA GLY A 121 5.99 -18.22 -4.71
C GLY A 121 7.36 -17.81 -5.17
N THR A 122 8.12 -18.79 -5.61
CA THR A 122 9.50 -18.58 -6.03
C THR A 122 9.63 -17.72 -7.28
N ARG A 123 10.65 -16.88 -7.32
CA ARG A 123 11.03 -16.11 -8.52
C ARG A 123 11.62 -16.97 -9.63
N LYS A 124 12.16 -18.15 -9.29
CA LYS A 124 12.72 -19.14 -10.23
C LYS A 124 11.78 -20.35 -10.30
N ALA A 125 10.57 -20.14 -10.81
CA ALA A 125 9.57 -21.20 -10.90
C ALA A 125 9.94 -22.26 -11.93
N THR A 126 9.72 -23.54 -11.58
CA THR A 126 9.79 -24.65 -12.52
C THR A 126 8.60 -24.64 -13.47
N LYS A 127 8.68 -25.37 -14.59
CA LYS A 127 7.54 -25.55 -15.49
C LYS A 127 6.31 -26.11 -14.76
N TYR A 128 6.53 -27.05 -13.84
CA TYR A 128 5.47 -27.62 -13.00
C TYR A 128 4.81 -26.52 -12.12
N GLY A 129 5.62 -25.70 -11.42
CA GLY A 129 5.10 -24.63 -10.57
C GLY A 129 4.29 -23.59 -11.34
N LEU A 130 4.73 -23.23 -12.56
CA LEU A 130 3.99 -22.32 -13.44
C LEU A 130 2.65 -22.93 -13.87
N HIS A 131 2.63 -24.21 -14.25
CA HIS A 131 1.40 -24.92 -14.64
C HIS A 131 0.42 -25.03 -13.46
N GLN A 132 0.90 -25.39 -12.27
CA GLN A 132 0.06 -25.45 -11.08
C GLN A 132 -0.54 -24.06 -10.72
N THR A 133 0.21 -22.98 -10.94
CA THR A 133 -0.31 -21.62 -10.75
C THR A 133 -1.45 -21.32 -11.72
N GLU A 134 -1.29 -21.70 -12.99
CA GLU A 134 -2.34 -21.56 -14.01
C GLU A 134 -3.59 -22.35 -13.64
N ASP A 135 -3.44 -23.61 -13.19
CA ASP A 135 -4.54 -24.48 -12.80
C ASP A 135 -5.32 -23.91 -11.60
N ILE A 136 -4.61 -23.43 -10.57
CA ILE A 136 -5.23 -22.84 -9.39
C ILE A 136 -6.03 -21.59 -9.76
N VAL A 137 -5.46 -20.68 -10.53
CA VAL A 137 -6.16 -19.46 -10.96
C VAL A 137 -7.35 -19.81 -11.85
N SER A 138 -7.19 -20.73 -12.80
CA SER A 138 -8.27 -21.14 -13.72
C SER A 138 -9.41 -21.83 -12.98
N SER A 139 -9.12 -22.70 -12.03
CA SER A 139 -10.13 -23.38 -11.21
C SER A 139 -10.92 -22.43 -10.31
N SER A 140 -10.34 -21.26 -9.98
CA SER A 140 -11.01 -20.24 -9.17
C SER A 140 -12.00 -19.38 -9.96
N GLN A 141 -12.04 -19.50 -11.29
CA GLN A 141 -12.82 -18.62 -12.18
C GLN A 141 -14.32 -18.57 -11.84
N SER A 142 -14.92 -19.69 -11.43
CA SER A 142 -16.34 -19.75 -11.07
C SER A 142 -16.69 -18.92 -9.83
N SER A 143 -15.77 -18.84 -8.86
CA SER A 143 -15.94 -18.06 -7.62
C SER A 143 -15.52 -16.60 -7.77
N LYS A 144 -14.85 -16.25 -8.89
CA LYS A 144 -14.38 -14.90 -9.22
C LYS A 144 -13.70 -14.18 -8.05
N PRO A 145 -12.69 -14.77 -7.39
CA PRO A 145 -11.97 -14.08 -6.35
C PRO A 145 -11.08 -13.02 -6.98
N ILE A 146 -10.68 -12.01 -6.21
CA ILE A 146 -9.57 -11.15 -6.61
C ILE A 146 -8.26 -11.89 -6.35
N ILE A 147 -7.46 -12.07 -7.38
CA ILE A 147 -6.12 -12.65 -7.24
C ILE A 147 -5.19 -11.57 -6.72
N ILE A 148 -4.52 -11.84 -5.59
CA ILE A 148 -3.55 -10.91 -4.98
C ILE A 148 -2.17 -11.56 -4.98
N SER A 149 -1.19 -10.86 -5.55
CA SER A 149 0.19 -11.31 -5.56
C SER A 149 1.14 -10.11 -5.59
N GLY A 150 2.44 -10.34 -5.43
CA GLY A 150 3.46 -9.36 -5.80
C GLY A 150 3.56 -9.26 -7.33
N LEU A 151 4.42 -8.41 -7.84
CA LEU A 151 4.66 -8.35 -9.29
C LEU A 151 6.04 -8.93 -9.62
N ALA A 152 6.54 -9.87 -8.79
CA ALA A 152 7.85 -10.49 -8.94
C ALA A 152 7.88 -11.49 -10.09
N TYR A 153 9.11 -11.88 -10.49
CA TYR A 153 9.29 -12.97 -11.44
C TYR A 153 8.70 -14.29 -10.92
N GLY A 154 8.39 -15.21 -11.83
CA GLY A 154 7.99 -16.58 -11.50
C GLY A 154 6.49 -16.71 -11.16
N ILE A 155 6.16 -17.20 -9.98
CA ILE A 155 4.78 -17.51 -9.60
C ILE A 155 3.90 -16.27 -9.59
N ASP A 156 4.41 -15.16 -9.05
CA ASP A 156 3.63 -13.93 -8.90
C ASP A 156 3.13 -13.41 -10.27
N VAL A 157 4.06 -13.17 -11.20
CA VAL A 157 3.67 -12.67 -12.53
C VAL A 157 2.80 -13.67 -13.28
N ARG A 158 3.03 -14.99 -13.13
CA ARG A 158 2.20 -16.02 -13.78
C ARG A 158 0.77 -15.98 -13.27
N SER A 159 0.55 -15.74 -11.98
CA SER A 159 -0.79 -15.61 -11.43
C SER A 159 -1.54 -14.42 -12.05
N HIS A 160 -0.88 -13.27 -12.22
CA HIS A 160 -1.46 -12.08 -12.86
C HIS A 160 -1.72 -12.30 -14.35
N GLU A 161 -0.78 -12.89 -15.09
CA GLU A 161 -0.95 -13.21 -16.52
C GLU A 161 -2.16 -14.10 -16.74
N THR A 162 -2.33 -15.14 -15.92
CA THR A 162 -3.46 -16.05 -16.00
C THR A 162 -4.77 -15.36 -15.64
N ALA A 163 -4.79 -14.57 -14.57
CA ALA A 163 -5.96 -13.82 -14.15
C ALA A 163 -6.41 -12.83 -15.25
N VAL A 164 -5.49 -12.06 -15.82
CA VAL A 164 -5.79 -11.13 -16.92
C VAL A 164 -6.32 -11.87 -18.15
N LYS A 165 -5.70 -12.99 -18.53
CA LYS A 165 -6.16 -13.82 -19.67
C LYS A 165 -7.59 -14.33 -19.48
N LEU A 166 -7.99 -14.66 -18.25
CA LEU A 166 -9.31 -15.19 -17.90
C LEU A 166 -10.30 -14.09 -17.46
N ASN A 167 -9.90 -12.82 -17.55
CA ASN A 167 -10.70 -11.69 -17.07
C ASN A 167 -11.11 -11.80 -15.59
N ILE A 168 -10.21 -12.35 -14.75
CA ILE A 168 -10.35 -12.40 -13.29
C ILE A 168 -9.66 -11.16 -12.72
N PRO A 169 -10.32 -10.40 -11.81
CA PRO A 169 -9.69 -9.25 -11.18
C PRO A 169 -8.39 -9.62 -10.46
N THR A 170 -7.37 -8.77 -10.57
CA THR A 170 -6.08 -9.06 -9.93
C THR A 170 -5.39 -7.80 -9.42
N TYR A 171 -4.82 -7.87 -8.21
CA TYR A 171 -4.11 -6.78 -7.57
C TYR A 171 -2.64 -7.15 -7.36
N GLY A 172 -1.76 -6.29 -7.88
CA GLY A 172 -0.32 -6.38 -7.66
C GLY A 172 0.10 -5.54 -6.45
N VAL A 173 0.64 -6.19 -5.42
CA VAL A 173 1.18 -5.49 -4.23
C VAL A 173 2.67 -5.24 -4.43
N LEU A 174 3.04 -3.96 -4.54
CA LEU A 174 4.39 -3.54 -4.86
C LEU A 174 5.14 -3.06 -3.61
N ALA A 175 6.45 -3.32 -3.58
CA ALA A 175 7.34 -2.79 -2.54
C ALA A 175 8.00 -1.44 -2.94
N CYS A 176 7.50 -0.81 -3.99
CA CYS A 176 7.98 0.49 -4.50
C CYS A 176 6.80 1.42 -4.78
N GLY A 177 7.08 2.69 -5.08
CA GLY A 177 6.03 3.64 -5.48
C GLY A 177 5.31 3.19 -6.76
N LEU A 178 4.01 3.53 -6.86
CA LEU A 178 3.16 3.14 -7.99
C LEU A 178 3.41 3.98 -9.26
N ASP A 179 4.33 4.90 -9.22
CA ASP A 179 4.89 5.65 -10.36
C ASP A 179 5.90 4.82 -11.15
N THR A 180 6.45 3.77 -10.55
CA THR A 180 7.49 2.92 -11.16
C THR A 180 7.11 1.45 -11.05
N ILE A 181 7.15 0.73 -12.17
CA ILE A 181 6.93 -0.72 -12.19
C ILE A 181 8.26 -1.44 -12.09
N TYR A 182 8.39 -2.25 -11.04
CA TYR A 182 9.53 -3.15 -10.86
C TYR A 182 9.05 -4.60 -10.63
N PRO A 183 9.61 -5.57 -11.39
CA PRO A 183 10.58 -5.41 -12.49
C PRO A 183 10.00 -4.72 -13.73
N SER A 184 10.82 -3.96 -14.45
CA SER A 184 10.37 -3.22 -15.67
C SER A 184 9.84 -4.14 -16.77
N ALA A 185 10.29 -5.40 -16.80
CA ALA A 185 9.79 -6.44 -17.71
C ALA A 185 8.29 -6.70 -17.54
N HIS A 186 7.72 -6.43 -16.36
CA HIS A 186 6.31 -6.66 -16.06
C HIS A 186 5.42 -5.44 -16.30
N ARG A 187 5.95 -4.37 -16.91
CA ARG A 187 5.18 -3.13 -17.19
C ARG A 187 3.93 -3.40 -18.03
N SER A 188 4.05 -4.25 -19.05
CA SER A 188 2.92 -4.58 -19.92
C SER A 188 1.77 -5.27 -19.18
N ILE A 189 2.09 -6.25 -18.33
CA ILE A 189 1.06 -6.93 -17.55
C ILE A 189 0.48 -6.02 -16.49
N ALA A 190 1.30 -5.22 -15.79
CA ALA A 190 0.84 -4.24 -14.82
C ALA A 190 -0.17 -3.25 -15.44
N GLN A 191 0.08 -2.80 -16.66
CA GLN A 191 -0.85 -1.91 -17.38
C GLN A 191 -2.20 -2.58 -17.65
N LYS A 192 -2.20 -3.85 -18.09
CA LYS A 192 -3.42 -4.62 -18.34
C LYS A 192 -4.22 -4.90 -17.06
N MET A 193 -3.53 -5.03 -15.92
CA MET A 193 -4.18 -5.23 -14.63
C MET A 193 -5.03 -4.03 -14.21
N LEU A 194 -4.71 -2.82 -14.66
CA LEU A 194 -5.47 -1.61 -14.32
C LEU A 194 -6.89 -1.62 -14.90
N ASP A 195 -7.16 -2.38 -15.96
CA ASP A 195 -8.47 -2.42 -16.62
C ASP A 195 -9.52 -3.16 -15.77
N ASN A 196 -9.10 -4.24 -15.05
CA ASN A 196 -9.98 -5.06 -14.23
C ASN A 196 -9.30 -5.45 -12.92
N GLY A 197 -8.73 -4.47 -12.23
CA GLY A 197 -7.97 -4.68 -11.01
C GLY A 197 -7.04 -3.50 -10.78
N GLY A 198 -5.79 -3.74 -10.29
CA GLY A 198 -4.88 -2.64 -10.10
C GLY A 198 -3.62 -2.97 -9.32
N LEU A 199 -3.01 -1.92 -8.80
CA LEU A 199 -1.76 -1.94 -8.03
C LEU A 199 -1.99 -1.35 -6.63
N ILE A 200 -1.28 -1.89 -5.65
CA ILE A 200 -1.28 -1.45 -4.26
C ILE A 200 0.16 -1.22 -3.81
#